data_0572a83a0ca5362ac6b5341b516ef84f
#
_entry.id   0572a83a0ca5362ac6b5341b516ef84f
#
_cell.length_a   1.000
_cell.length_b   1.000
_cell.length_c   1.000
_cell.angle_alpha   90.00
_cell.angle_beta   90.00
_cell.angle_gamma   90.00
#
_symmetry.space_group_name_H-M   'P 1'
#
loop_
_entity.id
_entity.type
_entity.pdbx_description
1 polymer ?
#
loop_
_entity_poly.entity_id
_entity_poly.type
_entity_poly.pdbx_seq_one_letter_code
_entity_poly.pdbx_strand_id
1 'polypeptide(L)'
;MDGVKVVDVRSLPPSQRHETIFKVFDEVRPGEHILVVNDHEPVHLVRFLRHERRDFDGDAYVASERSPGVWVAVIKKSAREQQDADQVVHTSFSEERSFSTDGFSPVPVYSGKSYKVILTYFKAKQFIPVHTPRTELVFAVVRGRGLMVAGDKRFPIKEGDLVVVPAGQKRGVLAETDMEALHMVSPPPTDEDHEEVARKLQKGVFE
;
A
#
# COMPACT_ATOMS: atom_id res chain seq x y z
N MET A 1 16.38 -7.45 27.95
CA MET A 1 15.64 -6.25 27.49
C MET A 1 16.27 -5.85 26.17
N ASP A 2 15.69 -6.30 25.07
CA ASP A 2 16.18 -5.93 23.74
C ASP A 2 15.77 -4.46 23.52
N GLY A 3 16.80 -3.60 23.32
CA GLY A 3 16.60 -2.17 23.17
C GLY A 3 15.87 -1.86 21.85
N VAL A 4 15.08 -0.79 21.84
CA VAL A 4 14.43 -0.29 20.61
C VAL A 4 15.51 -0.04 19.53
N LYS A 5 15.35 -0.65 18.35
CA LYS A 5 16.27 -0.43 17.23
C LYS A 5 16.06 0.97 16.65
N VAL A 6 17.13 1.72 16.52
CA VAL A 6 17.12 3.07 15.91
C VAL A 6 17.81 3.00 14.56
N VAL A 7 17.13 3.52 13.52
CA VAL A 7 17.62 3.56 12.15
C VAL A 7 17.73 5.01 11.70
N ASP A 8 18.97 5.55 11.67
CA ASP A 8 19.23 6.89 11.18
C ASP A 8 19.59 6.84 9.68
N VAL A 9 18.69 7.32 8.83
CA VAL A 9 18.87 7.30 7.38
C VAL A 9 19.28 8.65 6.78
N ARG A 10 19.52 9.66 7.58
CA ARG A 10 19.84 11.02 7.11
C ARG A 10 21.12 11.07 6.28
N SER A 11 22.13 10.27 6.62
CA SER A 11 23.39 10.18 5.89
C SER A 11 23.32 9.31 4.63
N LEU A 12 22.23 8.58 4.41
CA LEU A 12 22.08 7.67 3.28
C LEU A 12 21.49 8.37 2.05
N PRO A 13 21.92 7.98 0.83
CA PRO A 13 21.23 8.39 -0.39
C PRO A 13 19.74 8.03 -0.35
N PRO A 14 18.85 8.86 -0.90
CA PRO A 14 17.40 8.59 -0.88
C PRO A 14 17.01 7.21 -1.41
N SER A 15 17.69 6.70 -2.42
CA SER A 15 17.46 5.38 -3.01
C SER A 15 17.76 4.19 -2.08
N GLN A 16 18.56 4.39 -1.05
CA GLN A 16 18.95 3.32 -0.10
C GLN A 16 18.17 3.39 1.22
N ARG A 17 17.47 4.49 1.48
CA ARG A 17 16.82 4.72 2.78
C ARG A 17 15.73 3.69 3.07
N HIS A 18 14.85 3.43 2.12
CA HIS A 18 13.75 2.47 2.29
C HIS A 18 14.26 1.06 2.51
N GLU A 19 15.19 0.58 1.70
CA GLU A 19 15.81 -0.73 1.83
C GLU A 19 16.43 -0.93 3.22
N THR A 20 17.18 0.07 3.71
CA THR A 20 17.80 0.02 5.04
C THR A 20 16.75 -0.06 6.14
N ILE A 21 15.67 0.73 6.05
CA ILE A 21 14.58 0.71 7.03
C ILE A 21 13.88 -0.65 7.02
N PHE A 22 13.57 -1.19 5.85
CA PHE A 22 12.88 -2.48 5.73
C PHE A 22 13.71 -3.62 6.29
N LYS A 23 15.01 -3.65 6.01
CA LYS A 23 15.92 -4.66 6.57
C LYS A 23 15.85 -4.69 8.10
N VAL A 24 15.88 -3.53 8.75
CA VAL A 24 15.80 -3.47 10.23
C VAL A 24 14.39 -3.78 10.73
N PHE A 25 13.36 -3.36 10.00
CA PHE A 25 11.97 -3.67 10.32
C PHE A 25 11.68 -5.17 10.22
N ASP A 26 12.29 -5.87 9.28
CA ASP A 26 12.13 -7.33 9.14
C ASP A 26 12.73 -8.10 10.32
N GLU A 27 13.76 -7.56 10.95
CA GLU A 27 14.45 -8.17 12.10
C GLU A 27 13.70 -8.02 13.44
N VAL A 28 12.70 -7.12 13.54
CA VAL A 28 11.92 -6.97 14.77
C VAL A 28 10.78 -7.96 14.85
N ARG A 29 10.40 -8.36 16.06
CA ARG A 29 9.33 -9.33 16.29
C ARG A 29 7.95 -8.67 16.14
N PRO A 30 6.90 -9.45 15.86
CA PRO A 30 5.53 -8.94 15.91
C PRO A 30 5.25 -8.21 17.25
N GLY A 31 4.65 -7.02 17.15
CA GLY A 31 4.37 -6.14 18.29
C GLY A 31 5.52 -5.20 18.69
N GLU A 32 6.75 -5.43 18.23
CA GLU A 32 7.89 -4.52 18.44
C GLU A 32 7.87 -3.37 17.42
N HIS A 33 8.75 -2.40 17.64
CA HIS A 33 8.85 -1.22 16.77
C HIS A 33 10.31 -0.80 16.57
N ILE A 34 10.54 -0.05 15.49
CA ILE A 34 11.78 0.67 15.22
C ILE A 34 11.55 2.18 15.29
N LEU A 35 12.61 2.92 15.59
CA LEU A 35 12.63 4.38 15.46
C LEU A 35 13.42 4.74 14.21
N VAL A 36 12.77 5.43 13.29
CA VAL A 36 13.43 5.94 12.06
C VAL A 36 13.75 7.41 12.26
N VAL A 37 15.03 7.79 12.08
CA VAL A 37 15.49 9.18 12.10
C VAL A 37 15.73 9.63 10.66
N ASN A 38 15.03 10.70 10.25
CA ASN A 38 15.07 11.23 8.89
C ASN A 38 15.21 12.76 8.88
N ASP A 39 15.51 13.35 7.73
CA ASP A 39 15.65 14.80 7.53
C ASP A 39 14.32 15.50 7.20
N HIS A 40 13.26 14.74 6.97
CA HIS A 40 11.89 15.19 6.72
C HIS A 40 10.89 14.17 7.26
N GLU A 41 9.62 14.53 7.37
CA GLU A 41 8.56 13.59 7.73
C GLU A 41 8.48 12.45 6.71
N PRO A 42 8.59 11.17 7.12
CA PRO A 42 8.65 10.03 6.20
C PRO A 42 7.25 9.60 5.69
N VAL A 43 6.44 10.53 5.19
CA VAL A 43 5.07 10.29 4.68
C VAL A 43 5.06 9.26 3.57
N HIS A 44 6.05 9.29 2.67
CA HIS A 44 6.14 8.34 1.56
C HIS A 44 6.45 6.92 2.03
N LEU A 45 7.32 6.77 3.01
CA LEU A 45 7.63 5.49 3.64
C LEU A 45 6.37 4.88 4.26
N VAL A 46 5.61 5.67 5.01
CA VAL A 46 4.38 5.18 5.67
C VAL A 46 3.31 4.79 4.67
N ARG A 47 3.13 5.59 3.63
CA ARG A 47 2.20 5.23 2.55
C ARG A 47 2.62 3.93 1.89
N PHE A 48 3.91 3.74 1.63
CA PHE A 48 4.45 2.49 1.09
C PHE A 48 4.21 1.32 2.06
N LEU A 49 4.55 1.48 3.35
CA LEU A 49 4.35 0.44 4.36
C LEU A 49 2.87 0.03 4.48
N ARG A 50 1.94 0.98 4.48
CA ARG A 50 0.49 0.69 4.50
C ARG A 50 0.03 -0.08 3.26
N HIS A 51 0.68 0.16 2.12
CA HIS A 51 0.33 -0.50 0.86
C HIS A 51 0.97 -1.89 0.74
N GLU A 52 2.24 -2.04 1.17
CA GLU A 52 3.04 -3.23 0.88
C GLU A 52 3.17 -4.18 2.06
N ARG A 53 2.99 -3.69 3.29
CA ARG A 53 3.35 -4.42 4.48
C ARG A 53 2.14 -4.62 5.39
N ARG A 54 1.56 -5.84 5.35
CA ARG A 54 0.47 -6.23 6.25
C ARG A 54 0.91 -6.29 7.72
N ASP A 55 2.19 -6.54 7.93
CA ASP A 55 2.82 -6.56 9.23
C ASP A 55 3.15 -5.15 9.77
N PHE A 56 2.80 -4.09 9.07
CA PHE A 56 2.90 -2.72 9.55
C PHE A 56 1.63 -2.30 10.31
N ASP A 57 1.80 -1.88 11.57
CA ASP A 57 0.73 -1.31 12.40
C ASP A 57 0.60 0.19 12.08
N GLY A 58 -0.22 0.50 11.06
CA GLY A 58 -0.42 1.87 10.60
C GLY A 58 -1.11 2.78 11.62
N ASP A 59 -1.88 2.22 12.56
CA ASP A 59 -2.56 2.98 13.62
C ASP A 59 -1.60 3.39 14.73
N ALA A 60 -0.52 2.65 14.90
CA ALA A 60 0.54 2.97 15.86
C ALA A 60 1.63 3.91 15.29
N TYR A 61 1.49 4.35 14.04
CA TYR A 61 2.44 5.28 13.45
C TYR A 61 2.37 6.66 14.09
N VAL A 62 3.52 7.15 14.54
CA VAL A 62 3.69 8.50 15.06
C VAL A 62 4.98 9.07 14.50
N ALA A 63 4.94 10.28 13.95
CA ALA A 63 6.12 11.04 13.55
C ALA A 63 6.11 12.42 14.22
N SER A 64 7.30 12.90 14.58
CA SER A 64 7.46 14.24 15.14
C SER A 64 8.82 14.82 14.79
N GLU A 65 8.86 16.12 14.53
CA GLU A 65 10.08 16.88 14.38
C GLU A 65 10.66 17.14 15.79
N ARG A 66 11.88 16.68 16.03
CA ARG A 66 12.59 16.82 17.31
C ARG A 66 13.46 18.06 17.36
N SER A 67 13.97 18.48 16.22
CA SER A 67 14.68 19.73 15.98
C SER A 67 14.62 20.05 14.49
N PRO A 68 14.89 21.29 14.05
CA PRO A 68 14.82 21.64 12.62
C PRO A 68 15.54 20.64 11.73
N GLY A 69 14.82 19.98 10.81
CA GLY A 69 15.33 18.96 9.89
C GLY A 69 15.69 17.63 10.55
N VAL A 70 15.16 17.33 11.75
CA VAL A 70 15.34 16.02 12.41
C VAL A 70 13.98 15.46 12.79
N TRP A 71 13.50 14.52 12.00
CA TRP A 71 12.26 13.81 12.22
C TRP A 71 12.50 12.44 12.82
N VAL A 72 11.67 12.06 13.78
CA VAL A 72 11.67 10.72 14.38
C VAL A 72 10.28 10.12 14.18
N ALA A 73 10.25 8.96 13.53
CA ALA A 73 9.04 8.19 13.31
C ALA A 73 9.10 6.84 14.03
N VAL A 74 8.00 6.48 14.69
CA VAL A 74 7.77 5.13 15.25
C VAL A 74 7.14 4.28 14.18
N ILE A 75 7.78 3.19 13.80
CA ILE A 75 7.28 2.20 12.85
C ILE A 75 7.15 0.87 13.59
N LYS A 76 5.90 0.50 13.89
CA LYS A 76 5.59 -0.69 14.67
C LYS A 76 5.21 -1.86 13.78
N LYS A 77 5.74 -3.04 14.09
CA LYS A 77 5.31 -4.29 13.49
C LYS A 77 4.01 -4.74 14.14
N SER A 78 3.01 -5.07 13.33
CA SER A 78 1.74 -5.60 13.83
C SER A 78 1.98 -6.82 14.71
N ALA A 79 1.21 -6.96 15.78
CA ALA A 79 1.21 -8.19 16.58
C ALA A 79 0.50 -9.36 15.88
N ARG A 80 -0.20 -9.08 14.76
CA ARG A 80 -0.76 -10.14 13.90
C ARG A 80 0.40 -10.89 13.26
N GLU A 81 0.44 -12.20 13.46
CA GLU A 81 1.41 -13.06 12.79
C GLU A 81 1.31 -12.85 11.28
N GLN A 82 2.46 -12.72 10.63
CA GLN A 82 2.56 -12.74 9.18
C GLN A 82 1.97 -14.07 8.73
N GLN A 83 0.85 -14.05 8.01
CA GLN A 83 0.29 -15.27 7.46
C GLN A 83 1.28 -15.77 6.41
N ASP A 84 1.99 -16.85 6.74
CA ASP A 84 2.86 -17.55 5.80
C ASP A 84 2.06 -17.88 4.53
N ALA A 85 2.75 -17.83 3.38
CA ALA A 85 2.14 -18.13 2.08
C ALA A 85 1.49 -19.54 2.01
N ASP A 86 1.75 -20.39 2.98
CA ASP A 86 1.21 -21.75 3.11
C ASP A 86 -0.03 -21.83 4.01
N GLN A 87 -0.49 -20.73 4.61
CA GLN A 87 -1.68 -20.72 5.48
C GLN A 87 -2.95 -20.33 4.73
N VAL A 88 -4.06 -20.99 5.11
CA VAL A 88 -5.40 -20.61 4.64
C VAL A 88 -5.78 -19.26 5.23
N VAL A 89 -6.11 -18.30 4.36
CA VAL A 89 -6.64 -17.00 4.76
C VAL A 89 -8.15 -17.03 4.68
N HIS A 90 -8.82 -16.71 5.79
CA HIS A 90 -10.26 -16.47 5.84
C HIS A 90 -10.51 -15.09 6.44
N THR A 91 -11.10 -14.19 5.67
CA THR A 91 -11.43 -12.82 6.08
C THR A 91 -12.59 -12.29 5.26
N SER A 92 -13.08 -11.10 5.61
CA SER A 92 -14.17 -10.43 4.89
C SER A 92 -13.91 -8.94 4.72
N PHE A 93 -14.61 -8.31 3.75
CA PHE A 93 -14.56 -6.85 3.57
C PHE A 93 -14.99 -6.07 4.81
N SER A 94 -15.89 -6.63 5.63
CA SER A 94 -16.34 -5.99 6.87
C SER A 94 -15.32 -6.05 7.98
N GLU A 95 -14.57 -7.14 8.08
CA GLU A 95 -13.51 -7.31 9.09
C GLU A 95 -12.27 -6.47 8.78
N GLU A 96 -11.91 -6.38 7.50
CA GLU A 96 -10.72 -5.62 7.05
C GLU A 96 -11.05 -4.17 6.68
N ARG A 97 -12.28 -3.69 6.91
CA ARG A 97 -12.73 -2.38 6.45
C ARG A 97 -11.86 -1.25 6.98
N SER A 98 -11.21 -0.54 6.07
CA SER A 98 -10.25 0.51 6.37
C SER A 98 -10.33 1.65 5.34
N PHE A 99 -11.30 2.55 5.50
CA PHE A 99 -11.34 3.77 4.70
C PHE A 99 -10.41 4.83 5.26
N SER A 100 -9.61 5.46 4.40
CA SER A 100 -8.71 6.56 4.75
C SER A 100 -9.18 7.88 4.12
N THR A 101 -8.90 9.01 4.75
CA THR A 101 -9.12 10.35 4.18
C THR A 101 -7.97 10.79 3.27
N ASP A 102 -6.78 10.22 3.44
CA ASP A 102 -5.54 10.66 2.77
C ASP A 102 -5.35 10.04 1.38
N GLY A 103 -6.22 9.10 0.99
CA GLY A 103 -6.18 8.39 -0.27
C GLY A 103 -6.87 7.04 -0.16
N PHE A 104 -6.90 6.28 -1.25
CA PHE A 104 -7.42 4.92 -1.20
C PHE A 104 -6.62 4.06 -0.21
N SER A 105 -7.29 3.12 0.42
CA SER A 105 -6.69 2.24 1.44
C SER A 105 -6.61 0.80 0.93
N PRO A 106 -5.46 0.33 0.51
CA PRO A 106 -5.22 -1.07 0.16
C PRO A 106 -4.91 -1.87 1.42
N VAL A 107 -5.58 -3.00 1.59
CA VAL A 107 -5.35 -3.96 2.67
C VAL A 107 -4.93 -5.29 2.06
N PRO A 108 -3.62 -5.62 2.02
CA PRO A 108 -3.15 -6.90 1.54
C PRO A 108 -3.65 -8.02 2.46
N VAL A 109 -4.42 -8.97 1.93
CA VAL A 109 -4.93 -10.12 2.69
C VAL A 109 -4.17 -11.40 2.41
N TYR A 110 -3.47 -11.46 1.27
CA TYR A 110 -2.59 -12.58 0.93
C TYR A 110 -1.44 -12.11 0.06
N SER A 111 -0.23 -12.57 0.35
CA SER A 111 0.98 -12.31 -0.45
C SER A 111 1.73 -13.61 -0.65
N GLY A 112 1.45 -14.27 -1.77
CA GLY A 112 2.12 -15.51 -2.17
C GLY A 112 3.22 -15.26 -3.21
N LYS A 113 3.88 -16.36 -3.62
CA LYS A 113 4.94 -16.30 -4.64
C LYS A 113 4.42 -15.93 -6.02
N SER A 114 3.19 -16.32 -6.35
CA SER A 114 2.62 -16.18 -7.69
C SER A 114 1.62 -15.03 -7.81
N TYR A 115 0.96 -14.65 -6.74
CA TYR A 115 -0.04 -13.58 -6.75
C TYR A 115 -0.21 -12.95 -5.36
N LYS A 116 -0.79 -11.75 -5.36
CA LYS A 116 -1.17 -11.00 -4.17
C LYS A 116 -2.68 -10.70 -4.23
N VAL A 117 -3.37 -10.82 -3.10
CA VAL A 117 -4.79 -10.45 -2.97
C VAL A 117 -4.90 -9.24 -2.03
N ILE A 118 -5.60 -8.21 -2.48
CA ILE A 118 -5.71 -6.94 -1.78
C ILE A 118 -7.19 -6.55 -1.75
N LEU A 119 -7.73 -6.26 -0.58
CA LEU A 119 -9.01 -5.56 -0.44
C LEU A 119 -8.72 -4.07 -0.49
N THR A 120 -9.44 -3.33 -1.32
CA THR A 120 -9.17 -1.90 -1.49
C THR A 120 -10.42 -1.09 -1.22
N TYR A 121 -10.25 -0.07 -0.38
CA TYR A 121 -11.31 0.82 0.07
C TYR A 121 -11.06 2.22 -0.46
N PHE A 122 -12.05 2.80 -1.10
CA PHE A 122 -12.02 4.14 -1.67
C PHE A 122 -13.11 4.99 -1.06
N LYS A 123 -12.80 6.18 -0.60
CA LYS A 123 -13.78 7.26 -0.47
C LYS A 123 -14.10 7.83 -1.85
N ALA A 124 -15.29 8.42 -1.99
CA ALA A 124 -15.64 9.12 -3.22
C ALA A 124 -14.54 10.09 -3.66
N LYS A 125 -14.21 10.12 -4.95
CA LYS A 125 -13.15 10.89 -5.62
C LYS A 125 -11.72 10.39 -5.38
N GLN A 126 -11.50 9.38 -4.57
CA GLN A 126 -10.19 8.75 -4.47
C GLN A 126 -9.92 7.86 -5.70
N PHE A 127 -8.65 7.68 -6.02
CA PHE A 127 -8.27 6.99 -7.24
C PHE A 127 -6.94 6.24 -7.12
N ILE A 128 -6.79 5.19 -7.92
CA ILE A 128 -5.50 4.64 -8.32
C ILE A 128 -5.17 5.28 -9.66
N PRO A 129 -4.05 6.04 -9.77
CA PRO A 129 -3.70 6.72 -11.02
C PRO A 129 -3.49 5.74 -12.16
N VAL A 130 -3.73 6.22 -13.38
CA VAL A 130 -3.45 5.42 -14.59
C VAL A 130 -1.95 5.18 -14.67
N HIS A 131 -1.54 3.90 -14.74
CA HIS A 131 -0.16 3.44 -14.82
C HIS A 131 -0.08 2.17 -15.66
N THR A 132 1.13 1.75 -16.02
CA THR A 132 1.35 0.59 -16.90
C THR A 132 2.28 -0.42 -16.21
N PRO A 133 1.75 -1.26 -15.31
CA PRO A 133 2.58 -2.21 -14.56
C PRO A 133 2.87 -3.48 -15.36
N ARG A 134 3.88 -4.22 -14.90
CA ARG A 134 4.27 -5.53 -15.46
C ARG A 134 3.42 -6.70 -14.95
N THR A 135 2.38 -6.42 -14.17
CA THR A 135 1.54 -7.41 -13.52
C THR A 135 0.17 -7.48 -14.15
N GLU A 136 -0.43 -8.66 -14.22
CA GLU A 136 -1.84 -8.85 -14.53
C GLU A 136 -2.71 -8.39 -13.35
N LEU A 137 -3.93 -7.96 -13.63
CA LEU A 137 -4.90 -7.55 -12.63
C LEU A 137 -6.24 -8.27 -12.86
N VAL A 138 -6.78 -8.84 -11.81
CA VAL A 138 -8.21 -9.11 -11.68
C VAL A 138 -8.77 -8.10 -10.67
N PHE A 139 -9.78 -7.34 -11.09
CA PHE A 139 -10.43 -6.31 -10.29
C PHE A 139 -11.93 -6.60 -10.21
N ALA A 140 -12.46 -6.77 -9.02
CA ALA A 140 -13.88 -6.99 -8.80
C ALA A 140 -14.45 -5.91 -7.88
N VAL A 141 -15.51 -5.23 -8.34
CA VAL A 141 -16.23 -4.24 -7.52
C VAL A 141 -17.21 -4.96 -6.62
N VAL A 142 -17.00 -4.91 -5.31
CA VAL A 142 -17.86 -5.55 -4.32
C VAL A 142 -18.96 -4.59 -3.85
N ARG A 143 -18.66 -3.29 -3.80
CA ARG A 143 -19.64 -2.25 -3.43
C ARG A 143 -19.27 -0.93 -4.08
N GLY A 144 -20.28 -0.13 -4.42
CA GLY A 144 -20.10 1.21 -4.99
C GLY A 144 -19.96 1.21 -6.50
N ARG A 145 -19.48 2.34 -7.03
CA ARG A 145 -19.26 2.54 -8.47
C ARG A 145 -18.14 3.53 -8.73
N GLY A 146 -17.62 3.50 -9.93
CA GLY A 146 -16.55 4.37 -10.36
C GLY A 146 -16.30 4.30 -11.86
N LEU A 147 -15.12 4.74 -12.24
CA LEU A 147 -14.62 4.74 -13.60
C LEU A 147 -13.32 3.93 -13.64
N MET A 148 -13.17 3.09 -14.67
CA MET A 148 -11.94 2.36 -14.92
C MET A 148 -11.35 2.71 -16.27
N VAL A 149 -10.02 2.86 -16.28
CA VAL A 149 -9.20 2.84 -17.48
C VAL A 149 -8.54 1.48 -17.57
N ALA A 150 -8.67 0.78 -18.70
CA ALA A 150 -8.03 -0.51 -18.95
C ALA A 150 -7.64 -0.60 -20.43
N GLY A 151 -6.34 -0.68 -20.74
CA GLY A 151 -5.81 -0.49 -22.07
C GLY A 151 -6.18 0.88 -22.65
N ASP A 152 -6.74 0.90 -23.85
CA ASP A 152 -7.23 2.13 -24.51
C ASP A 152 -8.71 2.44 -24.21
N LYS A 153 -9.34 1.68 -23.30
CA LYS A 153 -10.75 1.84 -22.96
C LYS A 153 -10.91 2.58 -21.64
N ARG A 154 -12.00 3.36 -21.59
CA ARG A 154 -12.48 4.03 -20.39
C ARG A 154 -13.97 3.73 -20.24
N PHE A 155 -14.37 3.18 -19.10
CA PHE A 155 -15.75 2.72 -18.91
C PHE A 155 -16.15 2.80 -17.42
N PRO A 156 -17.45 3.00 -17.15
CA PRO A 156 -17.96 2.94 -15.79
C PRO A 156 -17.89 1.51 -15.25
N ILE A 157 -17.64 1.41 -13.95
CA ILE A 157 -17.69 0.16 -13.18
C ILE A 157 -18.63 0.31 -11.99
N LYS A 158 -19.27 -0.77 -11.60
CA LYS A 158 -20.22 -0.82 -10.48
C LYS A 158 -20.18 -2.17 -9.78
N GLU A 159 -20.86 -2.26 -8.66
CA GLU A 159 -21.03 -3.49 -7.90
C GLU A 159 -21.38 -4.70 -8.80
N GLY A 160 -20.64 -5.79 -8.62
CA GLY A 160 -20.72 -7.01 -9.40
C GLY A 160 -19.86 -7.05 -10.67
N ASP A 161 -19.28 -5.93 -11.08
CA ASP A 161 -18.40 -5.92 -12.25
C ASP A 161 -17.05 -6.57 -11.97
N LEU A 162 -16.57 -7.32 -12.96
CA LEU A 162 -15.26 -7.94 -12.99
C LEU A 162 -14.48 -7.44 -14.20
N VAL A 163 -13.26 -6.97 -13.96
CA VAL A 163 -12.35 -6.53 -15.02
C VAL A 163 -11.03 -7.28 -14.91
N VAL A 164 -10.55 -7.80 -16.03
CA VAL A 164 -9.23 -8.42 -16.15
C VAL A 164 -8.37 -7.56 -17.06
N VAL A 165 -7.20 -7.16 -16.57
CA VAL A 165 -6.24 -6.35 -17.32
C VAL A 165 -4.92 -7.10 -17.43
N PRO A 166 -4.51 -7.47 -18.65
CA PRO A 166 -3.23 -8.13 -18.88
C PRO A 166 -2.03 -7.27 -18.44
N ALA A 167 -0.91 -7.91 -18.18
CA ALA A 167 0.36 -7.24 -17.89
C ALA A 167 0.76 -6.31 -19.05
N GLY A 168 1.38 -5.18 -18.71
CA GLY A 168 1.83 -4.19 -19.68
C GLY A 168 0.71 -3.32 -20.29
N GLN A 169 -0.54 -3.49 -19.85
CA GLN A 169 -1.66 -2.64 -20.25
C GLN A 169 -1.87 -1.51 -19.22
N LYS A 170 -2.26 -0.34 -19.71
CA LYS A 170 -2.66 0.78 -18.84
C LYS A 170 -3.83 0.39 -17.97
N ARG A 171 -3.81 0.82 -16.71
CA ARG A 171 -4.92 0.64 -15.78
C ARG A 171 -4.98 1.73 -14.74
N GLY A 172 -6.18 2.13 -14.36
CA GLY A 172 -6.45 3.09 -13.30
C GLY A 172 -7.90 3.05 -12.87
N VAL A 173 -8.19 3.44 -11.65
CA VAL A 173 -9.53 3.42 -11.06
C VAL A 173 -9.81 4.74 -10.39
N LEU A 174 -10.98 5.33 -10.65
CA LEU A 174 -11.50 6.52 -9.95
C LEU A 174 -12.84 6.16 -9.31
N ALA A 175 -12.92 6.25 -8.00
CA ALA A 175 -14.17 6.01 -7.28
C ALA A 175 -15.11 7.22 -7.39
N GLU A 176 -16.34 7.02 -7.86
CA GLU A 176 -17.39 8.05 -7.86
C GLU A 176 -18.16 8.09 -6.54
N THR A 177 -18.31 6.93 -5.91
CA THR A 177 -18.88 6.78 -4.56
C THR A 177 -17.86 6.13 -3.65
N ASP A 178 -18.14 6.02 -2.36
CA ASP A 178 -17.42 5.08 -1.50
C ASP A 178 -17.50 3.70 -2.16
N MET A 179 -16.35 3.04 -2.34
CA MET A 179 -16.23 1.80 -3.10
C MET A 179 -15.32 0.81 -2.38
N GLU A 180 -15.72 -0.46 -2.44
CA GLU A 180 -14.96 -1.60 -1.94
C GLU A 180 -14.67 -2.53 -3.13
N ALA A 181 -13.40 -2.89 -3.32
CA ALA A 181 -13.00 -3.72 -4.45
C ALA A 181 -11.93 -4.74 -4.07
N LEU A 182 -11.99 -5.91 -4.72
CA LEU A 182 -10.94 -6.92 -4.66
C LEU A 182 -9.94 -6.67 -5.79
N HIS A 183 -8.67 -6.65 -5.45
CA HIS A 183 -7.55 -6.74 -6.38
C HIS A 183 -6.85 -8.09 -6.23
N MET A 184 -6.64 -8.80 -7.33
CA MET A 184 -5.66 -9.87 -7.40
C MET A 184 -4.64 -9.50 -8.48
N VAL A 185 -3.37 -9.47 -8.12
CA VAL A 185 -2.27 -9.13 -9.03
C VAL A 185 -1.26 -10.27 -9.13
N SER A 186 -0.80 -10.56 -10.34
CA SER A 186 0.14 -11.63 -10.66
C SER A 186 1.14 -11.19 -11.74
N PRO A 187 2.45 -11.43 -11.56
CA PRO A 187 3.11 -11.78 -10.30
C PRO A 187 2.90 -10.68 -9.24
N PRO A 188 3.31 -10.87 -7.98
CA PRO A 188 3.33 -9.79 -7.00
C PRO A 188 4.11 -8.59 -7.55
N PRO A 189 3.58 -7.33 -7.41
CA PRO A 189 4.23 -6.15 -7.94
C PRO A 189 5.56 -5.88 -7.24
N THR A 190 6.46 -5.22 -7.96
CA THR A 190 7.76 -4.78 -7.47
C THR A 190 7.73 -3.30 -7.09
N ASP A 191 8.81 -2.81 -6.44
CA ASP A 191 8.94 -1.40 -6.09
C ASP A 191 8.84 -0.48 -7.31
N GLU A 192 9.37 -0.90 -8.48
CA GLU A 192 9.28 -0.15 -9.73
C GLU A 192 7.83 0.08 -10.19
N ASP A 193 6.95 -0.92 -9.99
CA ASP A 193 5.52 -0.81 -10.34
C ASP A 193 4.80 0.23 -9.47
N HIS A 194 5.30 0.48 -8.25
CA HIS A 194 4.71 1.43 -7.30
C HIS A 194 5.22 2.85 -7.44
N GLU A 195 6.44 3.07 -7.96
CA GLU A 195 7.03 4.40 -8.09
C GLU A 195 6.19 5.32 -8.99
N GLU A 196 5.68 4.82 -10.12
CA GLU A 196 4.83 5.60 -11.01
C GLU A 196 3.53 6.03 -10.31
N VAL A 197 2.88 5.10 -9.61
CA VAL A 197 1.65 5.34 -8.85
C VAL A 197 1.89 6.38 -7.75
N ALA A 198 2.94 6.21 -6.96
CA ALA A 198 3.29 7.13 -5.88
C ALA A 198 3.53 8.56 -6.39
N ARG A 199 4.29 8.71 -7.47
CA ARG A 199 4.58 10.01 -8.09
C ARG A 199 3.32 10.72 -8.60
N LYS A 200 2.39 9.98 -9.22
CA LYS A 200 1.12 10.55 -9.71
C LYS A 200 0.18 10.91 -8.57
N LEU A 201 0.11 10.09 -7.52
CA LEU A 201 -0.67 10.41 -6.32
C LEU A 201 -0.21 11.69 -5.64
N GLN A 202 1.11 11.90 -5.55
CA GLN A 202 1.68 13.15 -5.00
C GLN A 202 1.23 14.39 -5.77
N LYS A 203 1.08 14.26 -7.09
CA LYS A 203 0.64 15.36 -7.97
C LYS A 203 -0.89 15.49 -8.01
N GLY A 204 -1.63 14.58 -7.39
CA GLY A 204 -3.10 14.54 -7.48
C GLY A 204 -3.63 14.28 -8.89
N VAL A 205 -2.86 13.58 -9.75
CA VAL A 205 -3.17 13.37 -11.16
C VAL A 205 -3.66 11.94 -11.37
N PHE A 206 -4.85 11.80 -11.96
CA PHE A 206 -5.41 10.49 -12.30
C PHE A 206 -4.84 9.93 -13.60
N GLU A 207 -4.68 10.76 -14.65
CA GLU A 207 -4.13 10.38 -15.97
C GLU A 207 -2.82 11.09 -16.29
#